data_2fae68633c52660a4e6960cc6bfbace0
#
_entry.id   2fae68633c52660a4e6960cc6bfbace0
#
_cell.length_a   1.000
_cell.length_b   1.000
_cell.length_c   1.000
_cell.angle_alpha   90.00
_cell.angle_beta   90.00
_cell.angle_gamma   90.00
#
_symmetry.space_group_name_H-M   'P 1'
#
loop_
_entity.id
_entity.type
_entity.pdbx_description
1 polymer ?
#
loop_
_entity_poly.entity_id
_entity_poly.type
_entity_poly.pdbx_seq_one_letter_code
_entity_poly.pdbx_strand_id
1 'polypeptide(L)'
;MAEKKQKIRPKPVVLIVLDGWGIANPYIGNAISQASIPNIKNYLAKYPAMVLAAAGEAVGLPWGESGNSEVGHLNLGLGRVIYQNLPRINKAIADHSFYKNKVLLKAIEQVKRNNSKLHLVGLVSNGCVHSSIEHLQALIALITESQVNKFYVHAILDGRDTPFNSGLNFIKEVTASLTGTNGKIASLSGRFYAMDRDNHWDRTAKSYEAMARGLGERQESAEQAIAASYEKKIYDEEFMPTVITKAGEPIAKIEDGDAVIFFNYRPDRARQLTKAFVLPGFEKFKRGQYLNIFFATFTEYEKNLPMAIVFPPEVFKNTLGEVLSRAGLKQLRIAETEKYAHVTYFFNGGRETKSLGEEQILVSSPAVSSYDLKPEMSALEITDQVFKAIEQDGYDFILINFANSDMVGHSGNLSATIKAVEIVDKCVGKIVKAVLARGGLLFITADHGNAEGLFNMQTGMIDKEHSANPVPFLIIGQEYEGKSLSLPEAPGGDLSLVQPQGLLSDVAPTILKVMGLEKPPEMTGRSLI
;
A
#
# COMPACT_ATOMS: atom_id res chain seq x y z
N MET A 1 -8.86 31.54 -41.05
CA MET A 1 -8.27 30.46 -40.20
C MET A 1 -7.40 31.13 -39.15
N ALA A 2 -7.81 31.13 -37.91
CA ALA A 2 -7.01 31.71 -36.85
C ALA A 2 -5.84 30.74 -36.55
N GLU A 3 -4.62 31.17 -36.76
CA GLU A 3 -3.41 30.48 -36.33
C GLU A 3 -3.56 30.19 -34.83
N LYS A 4 -3.68 28.89 -34.46
CA LYS A 4 -3.51 28.46 -33.08
C LYS A 4 -2.08 28.83 -32.72
N LYS A 5 -1.86 29.95 -31.99
CA LYS A 5 -0.58 30.24 -31.34
C LYS A 5 -0.22 29.00 -30.54
N GLN A 6 0.83 28.30 -30.96
CA GLN A 6 1.38 27.15 -30.24
C GLN A 6 1.78 27.68 -28.87
N LYS A 7 1.06 27.26 -27.83
CA LYS A 7 1.36 27.69 -26.44
C LYS A 7 2.76 27.20 -26.13
N ILE A 8 3.70 28.11 -25.87
CA ILE A 8 5.07 27.76 -25.53
C ILE A 8 5.02 26.93 -24.24
N ARG A 9 5.57 25.72 -24.30
CA ARG A 9 5.64 24.84 -23.13
C ARG A 9 6.55 25.47 -22.09
N PRO A 10 6.13 25.59 -20.79
CA PRO A 10 7.03 26.06 -19.75
C PRO A 10 8.22 25.09 -19.61
N LYS A 11 9.42 25.64 -19.39
CA LYS A 11 10.66 24.87 -19.22
C LYS A 11 11.61 25.58 -18.24
N PRO A 12 12.10 24.83 -17.20
CA PRO A 12 11.65 23.50 -16.81
C PRO A 12 10.27 23.50 -16.12
N VAL A 13 9.59 22.33 -16.12
CA VAL A 13 8.52 22.04 -15.17
C VAL A 13 9.13 21.27 -14.00
N VAL A 14 8.91 21.73 -12.78
CA VAL A 14 9.52 21.15 -11.58
C VAL A 14 8.42 20.65 -10.64
N LEU A 15 8.55 19.42 -10.14
CA LEU A 15 7.76 18.90 -9.02
C LEU A 15 8.65 18.77 -7.80
N ILE A 16 8.30 19.49 -6.73
CA ILE A 16 8.94 19.39 -5.42
C ILE A 16 8.00 18.60 -4.51
N VAL A 17 8.51 17.51 -3.95
CA VAL A 17 7.85 16.73 -2.91
C VAL A 17 8.50 17.07 -1.58
N LEU A 18 7.74 17.66 -0.67
CA LEU A 18 8.11 17.96 0.71
C LEU A 18 7.72 16.74 1.56
N ASP A 19 8.60 15.77 1.65
CA ASP A 19 8.31 14.48 2.30
C ASP A 19 7.83 14.67 3.75
N GLY A 20 6.69 14.06 4.10
CA GLY A 20 6.13 14.18 5.44
C GLY A 20 5.54 15.56 5.81
N TRP A 21 5.17 16.38 4.82
CA TRP A 21 4.61 17.72 5.05
C TRP A 21 3.09 17.72 4.96
N GLY A 22 2.41 17.38 6.05
CA GLY A 22 0.96 17.40 6.13
C GLY A 22 0.37 18.78 6.48
N ILE A 23 -0.95 18.86 6.41
CA ILE A 23 -1.73 20.04 6.79
C ILE A 23 -2.58 19.71 8.01
N ALA A 24 -2.37 20.43 9.11
CA ALA A 24 -3.18 20.36 10.31
C ALA A 24 -3.33 21.74 10.98
N ASN A 25 -4.33 21.87 11.84
CA ASN A 25 -4.50 23.07 12.64
C ASN A 25 -3.24 23.37 13.46
N PRO A 26 -2.92 24.65 13.70
CA PRO A 26 -1.81 25.03 14.60
C PRO A 26 -2.02 24.48 16.02
N TYR A 27 -1.03 23.75 16.53
CA TYR A 27 -0.99 23.27 17.92
C TYR A 27 0.44 22.97 18.36
N ILE A 28 0.66 22.62 19.62
CA ILE A 28 2.00 22.45 20.23
C ILE A 28 2.86 21.35 19.53
N GLY A 29 2.24 20.36 18.89
CA GLY A 29 2.93 19.27 18.17
C GLY A 29 3.10 19.53 16.68
N ASN A 30 2.61 20.64 16.14
CA ASN A 30 2.71 20.96 14.73
C ASN A 30 3.98 21.77 14.45
N ALA A 31 5.06 21.08 14.00
CA ALA A 31 6.34 21.72 13.67
C ALA A 31 6.21 22.70 12.50
N ILE A 32 5.35 22.42 11.53
CA ILE A 32 5.16 23.27 10.35
C ILE A 32 4.55 24.62 10.72
N SER A 33 3.53 24.62 11.58
CA SER A 33 2.86 25.85 12.02
C SER A 33 3.76 26.73 12.89
N GLN A 34 4.73 26.14 13.61
CA GLN A 34 5.68 26.83 14.48
C GLN A 34 6.93 27.32 13.76
N ALA A 35 7.23 26.77 12.58
CA ALA A 35 8.40 27.12 11.80
C ALA A 35 8.27 28.48 11.11
N SER A 36 9.39 29.17 10.95
CA SER A 36 9.49 30.37 10.12
C SER A 36 9.64 29.97 8.66
N ILE A 37 8.54 30.02 7.90
CA ILE A 37 8.46 29.60 6.49
C ILE A 37 8.01 30.75 5.57
N PRO A 38 8.78 31.86 5.49
CA PRO A 38 8.36 33.07 4.78
C PRO A 38 8.18 32.85 3.27
N ASN A 39 8.96 31.95 2.64
CA ASN A 39 8.86 31.69 1.21
C ASN A 39 7.55 30.96 0.88
N ILE A 40 7.26 29.85 1.57
CA ILE A 40 6.03 29.08 1.34
C ILE A 40 4.78 29.93 1.67
N LYS A 41 4.79 30.69 2.78
CA LYS A 41 3.71 31.64 3.10
C LYS A 41 3.48 32.69 2.00
N ASN A 42 4.55 33.24 1.43
CA ASN A 42 4.43 34.17 0.31
C ASN A 42 3.86 33.51 -0.95
N TYR A 43 4.22 32.24 -1.22
CA TYR A 43 3.68 31.51 -2.37
C TYR A 43 2.21 31.15 -2.18
N LEU A 44 1.80 30.74 -0.98
CA LEU A 44 0.39 30.51 -0.63
C LEU A 44 -0.48 31.78 -0.82
N ALA A 45 0.09 32.95 -0.56
CA ALA A 45 -0.63 34.23 -0.74
C ALA A 45 -0.72 34.69 -2.20
N LYS A 46 0.18 34.21 -3.09
CA LYS A 46 0.29 34.73 -4.46
C LYS A 46 -0.16 33.77 -5.54
N TYR A 47 -0.17 32.49 -5.27
CA TYR A 47 -0.39 31.45 -6.28
C TYR A 47 -1.52 30.51 -5.87
N PRO A 48 -2.15 29.84 -6.83
CA PRO A 48 -3.16 28.84 -6.52
C PRO A 48 -2.62 27.76 -5.61
N ALA A 49 -3.34 27.53 -4.51
CA ALA A 49 -3.04 26.50 -3.55
C ALA A 49 -4.30 25.68 -3.27
N MET A 50 -4.13 24.39 -3.10
CA MET A 50 -5.20 23.44 -2.78
C MET A 50 -4.69 22.36 -1.85
N VAL A 51 -5.59 21.52 -1.39
CA VAL A 51 -5.35 20.43 -0.47
C VAL A 51 -5.61 19.12 -1.17
N LEU A 52 -4.68 18.16 -1.07
CA LEU A 52 -4.83 16.82 -1.63
C LEU A 52 -4.97 15.77 -0.52
N ALA A 53 -5.88 14.82 -0.71
CA ALA A 53 -5.95 13.66 0.17
C ALA A 53 -4.73 12.73 -0.10
N ALA A 54 -4.05 12.34 0.99
CA ALA A 54 -2.79 11.61 0.95
C ALA A 54 -2.77 10.36 1.85
N ALA A 55 -3.93 9.90 2.33
CA ALA A 55 -4.05 8.77 3.24
C ALA A 55 -5.29 7.90 2.92
N GLY A 56 -5.36 6.72 3.50
CA GLY A 56 -6.48 5.80 3.38
C GLY A 56 -6.82 5.46 1.93
N GLU A 57 -8.10 5.26 1.66
CA GLU A 57 -8.59 4.83 0.34
C GLU A 57 -8.25 5.82 -0.79
N ALA A 58 -8.04 7.09 -0.47
CA ALA A 58 -7.65 8.12 -1.44
C ALA A 58 -6.30 7.84 -2.12
N VAL A 59 -5.46 7.04 -1.49
CA VAL A 59 -4.15 6.60 -2.03
C VAL A 59 -4.06 5.08 -2.21
N GLY A 60 -5.16 4.34 -1.94
CA GLY A 60 -5.24 2.89 -2.11
C GLY A 60 -4.84 2.08 -0.89
N LEU A 61 -4.77 2.72 0.27
CA LEU A 61 -4.59 2.10 1.59
C LEU A 61 -5.95 1.78 2.22
N PRO A 62 -6.01 0.92 3.26
CA PRO A 62 -7.22 0.75 4.05
C PRO A 62 -7.75 2.07 4.64
N TRP A 63 -9.04 2.12 4.90
CA TRP A 63 -9.66 3.29 5.53
C TRP A 63 -9.01 3.59 6.89
N GLY A 64 -8.67 4.86 7.12
CA GLY A 64 -8.04 5.32 8.36
C GLY A 64 -6.53 5.05 8.47
N GLU A 65 -5.92 4.35 7.51
CA GLU A 65 -4.47 4.13 7.49
C GLU A 65 -3.75 5.38 7.00
N SER A 66 -2.68 5.76 7.71
CA SER A 66 -1.82 6.90 7.35
C SER A 66 -1.13 6.67 6.00
N GLY A 67 -0.88 7.76 5.27
CA GLY A 67 -0.06 7.71 4.06
C GLY A 67 1.38 7.28 4.33
N ASN A 68 2.10 6.92 3.28
CA ASN A 68 3.53 6.62 3.35
C ASN A 68 4.22 6.96 2.03
N SER A 69 5.56 7.09 2.06
CA SER A 69 6.32 7.56 0.91
C SER A 69 6.23 6.63 -0.30
N GLU A 70 6.14 5.30 -0.10
CA GLU A 70 6.02 4.34 -1.21
C GLU A 70 4.73 4.57 -1.98
N VAL A 71 3.60 4.55 -1.27
CA VAL A 71 2.27 4.72 -1.86
C VAL A 71 2.07 6.12 -2.40
N GLY A 72 2.55 7.15 -1.70
CA GLY A 72 2.49 8.54 -2.14
C GLY A 72 3.19 8.74 -3.48
N HIS A 73 4.45 8.31 -3.60
CA HIS A 73 5.22 8.45 -4.83
C HIS A 73 4.68 7.57 -5.98
N LEU A 74 4.13 6.36 -5.68
CA LEU A 74 3.41 5.56 -6.68
C LEU A 74 2.24 6.35 -7.27
N ASN A 75 1.39 6.94 -6.43
CA ASN A 75 0.24 7.72 -6.89
C ASN A 75 0.65 8.95 -7.70
N LEU A 76 1.68 9.69 -7.23
CA LEU A 76 2.24 10.85 -7.93
C LEU A 76 2.79 10.48 -9.32
N GLY A 77 3.49 9.36 -9.43
CA GLY A 77 4.13 8.94 -10.69
C GLY A 77 3.20 8.25 -11.67
N LEU A 78 2.18 7.54 -11.18
CA LEU A 78 1.26 6.75 -11.99
C LEU A 78 0.00 7.50 -12.40
N GLY A 79 -0.32 8.63 -11.75
CA GLY A 79 -1.53 9.39 -12.03
C GLY A 79 -2.83 8.60 -11.81
N ARG A 80 -2.81 7.63 -10.91
CA ARG A 80 -3.95 6.79 -10.52
C ARG A 80 -3.77 6.25 -9.11
N VAL A 81 -4.89 5.94 -8.45
CA VAL A 81 -4.87 5.30 -7.14
C VAL A 81 -4.43 3.84 -7.27
N ILE A 82 -3.41 3.45 -6.51
CA ILE A 82 -2.87 2.09 -6.50
C ILE A 82 -3.31 1.39 -5.22
N TYR A 83 -4.30 0.54 -5.35
CA TYR A 83 -4.85 -0.19 -4.21
C TYR A 83 -3.90 -1.28 -3.73
N GLN A 84 -3.59 -1.28 -2.43
CA GLN A 84 -2.95 -2.42 -1.77
C GLN A 84 -3.87 -3.64 -1.75
N ASN A 85 -3.35 -4.81 -1.38
CA ASN A 85 -4.08 -6.07 -1.51
C ASN A 85 -5.46 -6.06 -0.83
N LEU A 86 -5.55 -5.59 0.43
CA LEU A 86 -6.82 -5.56 1.15
C LEU A 86 -7.87 -4.67 0.45
N PRO A 87 -7.65 -3.36 0.23
CA PRO A 87 -8.64 -2.52 -0.46
C PRO A 87 -8.86 -2.94 -1.92
N ARG A 88 -7.88 -3.54 -2.59
CA ARG A 88 -8.03 -4.10 -3.95
C ARG A 88 -9.03 -5.26 -3.98
N ILE A 89 -8.95 -6.18 -3.03
CA ILE A 89 -9.86 -7.30 -2.92
C ILE A 89 -11.26 -6.82 -2.49
N ASN A 90 -11.33 -5.91 -1.50
CA ASN A 90 -12.59 -5.30 -1.07
C ASN A 90 -13.32 -4.63 -2.24
N LYS A 91 -12.59 -3.85 -3.04
CA LYS A 91 -13.13 -3.23 -4.26
C LYS A 91 -13.65 -4.26 -5.26
N ALA A 92 -12.88 -5.34 -5.49
CA ALA A 92 -13.30 -6.41 -6.39
C ALA A 92 -14.56 -7.12 -5.92
N ILE A 93 -14.77 -7.24 -4.61
CA ILE A 93 -16.01 -7.78 -4.03
C ILE A 93 -17.16 -6.79 -4.24
N ALA A 94 -16.94 -5.52 -3.95
CA ALA A 94 -17.96 -4.46 -4.06
C ALA A 94 -18.42 -4.22 -5.50
N ASP A 95 -17.52 -4.28 -6.49
CA ASP A 95 -17.85 -4.12 -7.92
C ASP A 95 -18.21 -5.44 -8.62
N HIS A 96 -18.32 -6.52 -7.88
CA HIS A 96 -18.63 -7.87 -8.35
C HIS A 96 -17.61 -8.50 -9.32
N SER A 97 -16.43 -7.91 -9.54
CA SER A 97 -15.38 -8.51 -10.36
C SER A 97 -14.72 -9.73 -9.69
N PHE A 98 -14.75 -9.79 -8.36
CA PHE A 98 -14.33 -10.94 -7.57
C PHE A 98 -15.03 -12.23 -8.01
N TYR A 99 -16.35 -12.19 -8.20
CA TYR A 99 -17.18 -13.33 -8.60
C TYR A 99 -16.98 -13.77 -10.06
N LYS A 100 -16.25 -12.97 -10.84
CA LYS A 100 -15.87 -13.25 -12.23
C LYS A 100 -14.39 -13.60 -12.36
N ASN A 101 -13.67 -13.75 -11.25
CA ASN A 101 -12.23 -14.02 -11.26
C ASN A 101 -11.95 -15.39 -11.88
N LYS A 102 -11.14 -15.39 -12.95
CA LYS A 102 -10.86 -16.58 -13.76
C LYS A 102 -10.19 -17.71 -12.97
N VAL A 103 -9.37 -17.39 -11.98
CA VAL A 103 -8.65 -18.40 -11.17
C VAL A 103 -9.62 -19.06 -10.19
N LEU A 104 -10.50 -18.27 -9.54
CA LEU A 104 -11.54 -18.81 -8.66
C LEU A 104 -12.52 -19.71 -9.42
N LEU A 105 -13.00 -19.25 -10.58
CA LEU A 105 -13.89 -20.03 -11.44
C LEU A 105 -13.23 -21.31 -11.94
N LYS A 106 -11.93 -21.28 -12.29
CA LYS A 106 -11.18 -22.47 -12.70
C LYS A 106 -11.07 -23.50 -11.56
N ALA A 107 -10.85 -23.08 -10.32
CA ALA A 107 -10.87 -23.97 -9.16
C ALA A 107 -12.23 -24.68 -9.02
N ILE A 108 -13.31 -23.89 -9.14
CA ILE A 108 -14.70 -24.40 -9.08
C ILE A 108 -15.00 -25.38 -10.22
N GLU A 109 -14.63 -25.03 -11.46
CA GLU A 109 -14.81 -25.92 -12.62
C GLU A 109 -14.07 -27.25 -12.43
N GLN A 110 -12.84 -27.21 -11.93
CA GLN A 110 -12.04 -28.41 -11.73
C GLN A 110 -12.72 -29.37 -10.76
N VAL A 111 -13.15 -28.89 -9.59
CA VAL A 111 -13.78 -29.76 -8.59
C VAL A 111 -15.12 -30.29 -9.05
N LYS A 112 -15.87 -29.53 -9.82
CA LYS A 112 -17.13 -30.02 -10.44
C LYS A 112 -16.86 -31.12 -11.47
N ARG A 113 -15.90 -30.91 -12.37
CA ARG A 113 -15.53 -31.90 -13.40
C ARG A 113 -15.00 -33.18 -12.78
N ASN A 114 -14.20 -33.09 -11.73
CA ASN A 114 -13.59 -34.24 -11.07
C ASN A 114 -14.49 -34.85 -9.98
N ASN A 115 -15.63 -34.25 -9.65
CA ASN A 115 -16.45 -34.58 -8.48
C ASN A 115 -15.65 -34.65 -7.18
N SER A 116 -14.61 -33.79 -7.08
CA SER A 116 -13.66 -33.68 -5.97
C SER A 116 -14.09 -32.60 -4.98
N LYS A 117 -13.21 -32.23 -4.05
CA LYS A 117 -13.48 -31.28 -2.97
C LYS A 117 -12.78 -29.94 -3.22
N LEU A 118 -13.39 -28.86 -2.75
CA LEU A 118 -12.81 -27.54 -2.69
C LEU A 118 -12.46 -27.20 -1.24
N HIS A 119 -11.22 -26.80 -1.00
CA HIS A 119 -10.72 -26.47 0.33
C HIS A 119 -10.37 -24.98 0.40
N LEU A 120 -10.89 -24.28 1.40
CA LEU A 120 -10.56 -22.90 1.75
C LEU A 120 -9.62 -22.92 2.95
N VAL A 121 -8.40 -22.42 2.77
CA VAL A 121 -7.38 -22.35 3.82
C VAL A 121 -7.06 -20.89 4.10
N GLY A 122 -6.96 -20.49 5.34
CA GLY A 122 -6.51 -19.15 5.70
C GLY A 122 -6.85 -18.70 7.11
N LEU A 123 -6.32 -17.55 7.47
CA LEU A 123 -6.51 -16.93 8.78
C LEU A 123 -7.94 -16.37 8.87
N VAL A 124 -8.69 -16.81 9.87
CA VAL A 124 -10.07 -16.38 10.12
C VAL A 124 -10.06 -15.30 11.18
N SER A 125 -10.06 -14.05 10.74
CA SER A 125 -9.85 -12.90 11.60
C SER A 125 -10.37 -11.61 10.92
N ASN A 126 -10.72 -10.62 11.70
CA ASN A 126 -11.01 -9.25 11.27
C ASN A 126 -9.84 -8.28 11.51
N GLY A 127 -8.66 -8.79 11.91
CA GLY A 127 -7.46 -7.98 12.13
C GLY A 127 -6.88 -7.37 10.83
N CYS A 128 -7.31 -7.85 9.67
CA CYS A 128 -7.00 -7.29 8.35
C CYS A 128 -5.50 -7.12 8.02
N VAL A 129 -4.60 -7.85 8.71
CA VAL A 129 -3.16 -7.83 8.45
C VAL A 129 -2.76 -8.88 7.41
N HIS A 130 -3.27 -10.11 7.53
CA HIS A 130 -2.91 -11.23 6.66
C HIS A 130 -4.08 -11.71 5.78
N SER A 131 -5.29 -11.54 6.27
CA SER A 131 -6.55 -11.97 5.64
C SER A 131 -7.70 -11.11 6.16
N SER A 132 -8.91 -11.32 5.60
CA SER A 132 -10.16 -10.78 6.12
C SER A 132 -11.22 -11.87 6.14
N ILE A 133 -12.01 -11.95 7.22
CA ILE A 133 -13.16 -12.85 7.30
C ILE A 133 -14.21 -12.55 6.22
N GLU A 134 -14.34 -11.28 5.82
CA GLU A 134 -15.23 -10.85 4.74
C GLU A 134 -14.84 -11.48 3.39
N HIS A 135 -13.54 -11.67 3.14
CA HIS A 135 -13.04 -12.35 1.94
C HIS A 135 -13.41 -13.84 1.94
N LEU A 136 -13.34 -14.49 3.11
CA LEU A 136 -13.81 -15.87 3.25
C LEU A 136 -15.32 -15.95 3.01
N GLN A 137 -16.11 -15.02 3.53
CA GLN A 137 -17.57 -14.97 3.30
C GLN A 137 -17.90 -14.77 1.82
N ALA A 138 -17.16 -13.90 1.11
CA ALA A 138 -17.30 -13.73 -0.33
C ALA A 138 -16.96 -15.01 -1.12
N LEU A 139 -15.94 -15.77 -0.70
CA LEU A 139 -15.64 -17.09 -1.27
C LEU A 139 -16.77 -18.08 -1.02
N ILE A 140 -17.31 -18.15 0.20
CA ILE A 140 -18.44 -19.03 0.55
C ILE A 140 -19.66 -18.69 -0.32
N ALA A 141 -19.97 -17.41 -0.52
CA ALA A 141 -21.06 -16.96 -1.37
C ALA A 141 -20.85 -17.42 -2.83
N LEU A 142 -19.67 -17.16 -3.41
CA LEU A 142 -19.31 -17.57 -4.78
C LEU A 142 -19.45 -19.09 -4.97
N ILE A 143 -18.96 -19.88 -4.01
CA ILE A 143 -18.96 -21.35 -4.06
C ILE A 143 -20.39 -21.88 -3.97
N THR A 144 -21.21 -21.27 -3.12
CA THR A 144 -22.61 -21.64 -2.93
C THR A 144 -23.45 -21.32 -4.17
N GLU A 145 -23.33 -20.11 -4.73
CA GLU A 145 -23.97 -19.72 -5.99
C GLU A 145 -23.55 -20.63 -7.15
N SER A 146 -22.29 -21.04 -7.14
CA SER A 146 -21.74 -21.99 -8.11
C SER A 146 -22.17 -23.43 -7.87
N GLN A 147 -22.97 -23.73 -6.86
CA GLN A 147 -23.49 -25.07 -6.55
C GLN A 147 -22.38 -26.14 -6.42
N VAL A 148 -21.31 -25.86 -5.68
CA VAL A 148 -20.26 -26.83 -5.36
C VAL A 148 -20.75 -27.73 -4.22
N ASN A 149 -20.81 -29.03 -4.46
CA ASN A 149 -21.38 -29.99 -3.52
C ASN A 149 -20.49 -30.33 -2.32
N LYS A 150 -19.17 -30.18 -2.46
CA LYS A 150 -18.20 -30.59 -1.44
C LYS A 150 -17.19 -29.48 -1.27
N PHE A 151 -17.36 -28.63 -0.25
CA PHE A 151 -16.33 -27.65 0.10
C PHE A 151 -16.10 -27.55 1.60
N TYR A 152 -14.87 -27.23 1.99
CA TYR A 152 -14.41 -27.31 3.37
C TYR A 152 -13.53 -26.14 3.74
N VAL A 153 -13.65 -25.68 4.98
CA VAL A 153 -12.82 -24.61 5.54
C VAL A 153 -11.79 -25.23 6.50
N HIS A 154 -10.54 -24.90 6.27
CA HIS A 154 -9.42 -25.14 7.19
C HIS A 154 -9.07 -23.79 7.81
N ALA A 155 -9.65 -23.52 8.98
CA ALA A 155 -9.52 -22.22 9.62
C ALA A 155 -8.23 -22.11 10.43
N ILE A 156 -7.50 -21.04 10.23
CA ILE A 156 -6.34 -20.67 11.05
C ILE A 156 -6.81 -19.60 12.04
N LEU A 157 -6.56 -19.79 13.33
CA LEU A 157 -6.91 -18.86 14.41
C LEU A 157 -5.80 -17.83 14.61
N ASP A 158 -6.16 -16.61 14.97
CA ASP A 158 -5.26 -15.45 15.04
C ASP A 158 -4.61 -15.26 16.42
N GLY A 159 -5.26 -14.55 17.33
CA GLY A 159 -4.77 -14.26 18.67
C GLY A 159 -3.57 -13.32 18.77
N ARG A 160 -3.17 -12.69 17.65
CA ARG A 160 -2.05 -11.75 17.57
C ARG A 160 -2.42 -10.40 16.96
N ASP A 161 -3.13 -10.43 15.83
CA ASP A 161 -3.66 -9.23 15.18
C ASP A 161 -5.07 -8.90 15.70
N THR A 162 -5.61 -9.79 16.53
CA THR A 162 -6.87 -9.66 17.28
C THR A 162 -6.66 -10.13 18.72
N PRO A 163 -7.61 -9.87 19.65
CA PRO A 163 -7.51 -10.36 21.02
C PRO A 163 -7.26 -11.87 21.09
N PHE A 164 -6.41 -12.29 22.02
CA PHE A 164 -5.85 -13.65 22.11
C PHE A 164 -6.89 -14.79 22.23
N ASN A 165 -8.13 -14.48 22.56
CA ASN A 165 -9.23 -15.44 22.78
C ASN A 165 -10.49 -15.10 21.96
N SER A 166 -10.34 -14.45 20.81
CA SER A 166 -11.46 -14.02 19.94
C SER A 166 -11.90 -15.08 18.92
N GLY A 167 -11.08 -16.12 18.71
CA GLY A 167 -11.28 -17.14 17.68
C GLY A 167 -12.63 -17.85 17.75
N LEU A 168 -13.16 -18.08 18.96
CA LEU A 168 -14.47 -18.69 19.12
C LEU A 168 -15.59 -17.86 18.44
N ASN A 169 -15.51 -16.54 18.54
CA ASN A 169 -16.51 -15.66 17.92
C ASN A 169 -16.40 -15.69 16.40
N PHE A 170 -15.19 -15.65 15.86
CA PHE A 170 -14.97 -15.76 14.42
C PHE A 170 -15.40 -17.10 13.85
N ILE A 171 -15.17 -18.20 14.57
CA ILE A 171 -15.62 -19.53 14.13
C ILE A 171 -17.15 -19.64 14.16
N LYS A 172 -17.83 -19.04 15.13
CA LYS A 172 -19.30 -18.95 15.13
C LYS A 172 -19.82 -18.16 13.91
N GLU A 173 -19.14 -17.08 13.54
CA GLU A 173 -19.49 -16.30 12.36
C GLU A 173 -19.30 -17.09 11.06
N VAL A 174 -18.20 -17.85 10.94
CA VAL A 174 -17.97 -18.76 9.80
C VAL A 174 -19.04 -19.86 9.78
N THR A 175 -19.35 -20.47 10.92
CA THR A 175 -20.41 -21.49 11.02
C THR A 175 -21.76 -20.94 10.58
N ALA A 176 -22.09 -19.71 10.97
CA ALA A 176 -23.31 -19.02 10.52
C ALA A 176 -23.29 -18.80 8.99
N SER A 177 -22.17 -18.40 8.41
CA SER A 177 -22.02 -18.22 6.96
C SER A 177 -22.11 -19.54 6.17
N LEU A 178 -21.82 -20.68 6.80
CA LEU A 178 -21.96 -22.01 6.21
C LEU A 178 -23.37 -22.60 6.36
N THR A 179 -24.24 -22.00 7.19
CA THR A 179 -25.59 -22.48 7.42
C THR A 179 -26.40 -22.42 6.11
N GLY A 180 -27.10 -23.53 5.79
CA GLY A 180 -27.86 -23.65 4.54
C GLY A 180 -27.01 -23.94 3.29
N THR A 181 -25.68 -24.09 3.45
CA THR A 181 -24.76 -24.50 2.38
C THR A 181 -24.31 -25.96 2.56
N ASN A 182 -23.51 -26.45 1.60
CA ASN A 182 -22.85 -27.76 1.71
C ASN A 182 -21.48 -27.70 2.38
N GLY A 183 -21.05 -26.50 2.79
CA GLY A 183 -19.73 -26.25 3.41
C GLY A 183 -19.66 -26.74 4.85
N LYS A 184 -18.44 -27.10 5.28
CA LYS A 184 -18.15 -27.49 6.66
C LYS A 184 -16.76 -27.07 7.04
N ILE A 185 -16.51 -26.82 8.34
CA ILE A 185 -15.17 -26.65 8.87
C ILE A 185 -14.56 -28.04 9.02
N ALA A 186 -13.40 -28.28 8.39
CA ALA A 186 -12.71 -29.58 8.42
C ALA A 186 -11.55 -29.62 9.39
N SER A 187 -10.85 -28.52 9.63
CA SER A 187 -9.79 -28.44 10.62
C SER A 187 -9.59 -27.02 11.16
N LEU A 188 -9.01 -26.94 12.34
CA LEU A 188 -8.57 -25.71 12.99
C LEU A 188 -7.07 -25.80 13.28
N SER A 189 -6.36 -24.68 13.27
CA SER A 189 -4.95 -24.59 13.67
C SER A 189 -4.63 -23.18 14.13
N GLY A 190 -3.90 -22.99 15.20
CA GLY A 190 -3.36 -21.67 15.54
C GLY A 190 -2.31 -21.21 14.53
N ARG A 191 -2.18 -19.90 14.39
CA ARG A 191 -1.19 -19.31 13.46
C ARG A 191 0.26 -19.65 13.82
N PHE A 192 0.55 -19.97 15.06
CA PHE A 192 1.86 -20.46 15.51
C PHE A 192 2.33 -21.70 14.73
N TYR A 193 1.39 -22.58 14.34
CA TYR A 193 1.67 -23.77 13.53
C TYR A 193 1.51 -23.53 12.04
N ALA A 194 0.39 -22.96 11.62
CA ALA A 194 0.04 -22.85 10.20
C ALA A 194 0.71 -21.67 9.49
N MET A 195 1.20 -20.68 10.24
CA MET A 195 1.73 -19.44 9.71
C MET A 195 3.14 -19.12 10.24
N ASP A 196 3.94 -20.15 10.51
CA ASP A 196 5.36 -19.99 10.81
C ASP A 196 6.10 -19.43 9.57
N ARG A 197 7.06 -18.52 9.80
CA ARG A 197 7.91 -17.94 8.77
C ARG A 197 9.42 -18.07 9.02
N ASP A 198 9.76 -18.68 10.16
CA ASP A 198 11.13 -18.73 10.68
C ASP A 198 11.77 -20.12 10.51
N ASN A 199 11.16 -20.94 9.59
CA ASN A 199 11.60 -22.30 9.24
C ASN A 199 11.48 -23.34 10.38
N HIS A 200 10.54 -23.16 11.30
CA HIS A 200 10.15 -24.21 12.24
C HIS A 200 9.22 -25.21 11.55
N TRP A 201 9.82 -26.07 10.74
CA TRP A 201 9.08 -27.01 9.88
C TRP A 201 8.28 -28.06 10.64
N ASP A 202 8.64 -28.36 11.87
CA ASP A 202 7.88 -29.21 12.79
C ASP A 202 6.51 -28.62 13.12
N ARG A 203 6.40 -27.30 13.22
CA ARG A 203 5.12 -26.59 13.39
C ARG A 203 4.26 -26.68 12.14
N THR A 204 4.84 -26.31 11.00
CA THR A 204 4.17 -26.39 9.69
C THR A 204 3.69 -27.80 9.37
N ALA A 205 4.50 -28.84 9.73
CA ALA A 205 4.16 -30.24 9.55
C ALA A 205 2.84 -30.61 10.24
N LYS A 206 2.64 -30.20 11.49
CA LYS A 206 1.41 -30.51 12.25
C LYS A 206 0.16 -29.95 11.56
N SER A 207 0.20 -28.72 11.06
CA SER A 207 -0.93 -28.13 10.32
C SER A 207 -1.14 -28.83 8.98
N TYR A 208 -0.07 -29.14 8.25
CA TYR A 208 -0.14 -29.90 7.00
C TYR A 208 -0.76 -31.29 7.25
N GLU A 209 -0.33 -32.01 8.29
CA GLU A 209 -0.84 -33.33 8.63
C GLU A 209 -2.33 -33.30 9.00
N ALA A 210 -2.78 -32.30 9.72
CA ALA A 210 -4.20 -32.13 10.02
C ALA A 210 -5.03 -31.94 8.74
N MET A 211 -4.56 -31.13 7.79
CA MET A 211 -5.27 -30.82 6.55
C MET A 211 -5.21 -31.95 5.52
N ALA A 212 -4.02 -32.56 5.30
CA ALA A 212 -3.79 -33.53 4.23
C ALA A 212 -3.90 -34.99 4.68
N ARG A 213 -3.63 -35.27 5.95
CA ARG A 213 -3.63 -36.66 6.46
C ARG A 213 -4.73 -36.95 7.49
N GLY A 214 -5.42 -35.90 7.98
CA GLY A 214 -6.40 -36.04 9.06
C GLY A 214 -5.78 -36.47 10.40
N LEU A 215 -4.51 -36.06 10.62
CA LEU A 215 -3.75 -36.36 11.84
C LEU A 215 -3.62 -35.10 12.70
N GLY A 216 -3.98 -35.20 13.95
CA GLY A 216 -3.99 -34.10 14.92
C GLY A 216 -4.93 -34.41 16.08
N GLU A 217 -5.17 -33.41 16.93
CA GLU A 217 -6.25 -33.49 17.92
C GLU A 217 -7.58 -33.73 17.21
N ARG A 218 -8.54 -34.36 17.86
CA ARG A 218 -9.84 -34.73 17.26
C ARG A 218 -11.00 -34.18 18.06
N GLN A 219 -11.92 -33.53 17.38
CA GLN A 219 -13.15 -33.00 17.97
C GLN A 219 -14.31 -33.13 16.97
N GLU A 220 -15.54 -33.17 17.45
CA GLU A 220 -16.73 -33.26 16.60
C GLU A 220 -17.30 -31.89 16.19
N SER A 221 -16.91 -30.83 16.91
CA SER A 221 -17.31 -29.43 16.63
C SER A 221 -16.12 -28.49 16.76
N ALA A 222 -16.05 -27.53 15.84
CA ALA A 222 -15.04 -26.49 15.86
C ALA A 222 -15.15 -25.59 17.11
N GLU A 223 -16.37 -25.24 17.49
CA GLU A 223 -16.64 -24.42 18.67
C GLU A 223 -16.27 -25.14 19.97
N GLN A 224 -16.60 -26.42 20.08
CA GLN A 224 -16.22 -27.24 21.24
C GLN A 224 -14.71 -27.41 21.34
N ALA A 225 -14.01 -27.56 20.20
CA ALA A 225 -12.56 -27.65 20.16
C ALA A 225 -11.90 -26.40 20.77
N ILE A 226 -12.37 -25.22 20.40
CA ILE A 226 -11.83 -23.95 20.92
C ILE A 226 -12.19 -23.77 22.38
N ALA A 227 -13.43 -24.04 22.79
CA ALA A 227 -13.85 -23.93 24.19
C ALA A 227 -12.99 -24.84 25.11
N ALA A 228 -12.80 -26.10 24.73
CA ALA A 228 -11.97 -27.05 25.47
C ALA A 228 -10.47 -26.65 25.52
N SER A 229 -9.97 -25.95 24.50
CA SER A 229 -8.62 -25.40 24.47
C SER A 229 -8.48 -24.23 25.45
N TYR A 230 -9.48 -23.33 25.49
CA TYR A 230 -9.49 -22.17 26.41
C TYR A 230 -9.57 -22.62 27.88
N GLU A 231 -10.27 -23.68 28.19
CA GLU A 231 -10.29 -24.27 29.53
C GLU A 231 -8.88 -24.71 29.97
N LYS A 232 -8.03 -25.16 29.01
CA LYS A 232 -6.64 -25.52 29.24
C LYS A 232 -5.70 -24.32 29.20
N LYS A 233 -6.22 -23.08 29.03
CA LYS A 233 -5.46 -21.83 28.86
C LYS A 233 -4.55 -21.84 27.63
N ILE A 234 -4.90 -22.59 26.58
CA ILE A 234 -4.27 -22.57 25.27
C ILE A 234 -5.20 -21.76 24.36
N TYR A 235 -4.69 -20.62 23.88
CA TYR A 235 -5.47 -19.64 23.15
C TYR A 235 -5.23 -19.70 21.64
N ASP A 236 -5.80 -18.77 20.89
CA ASP A 236 -5.89 -18.79 19.44
C ASP A 236 -4.54 -18.99 18.75
N GLU A 237 -3.52 -18.22 19.15
CA GLU A 237 -2.19 -18.27 18.48
C GLU A 237 -1.56 -19.66 18.54
N GLU A 238 -1.55 -20.28 19.72
CA GLU A 238 -0.96 -21.59 19.97
C GLU A 238 -1.96 -22.77 19.89
N PHE A 239 -3.16 -22.52 19.36
CA PHE A 239 -4.19 -23.57 19.25
C PHE A 239 -3.67 -24.78 18.47
N MET A 240 -3.69 -25.95 19.09
CA MET A 240 -3.17 -27.19 18.50
C MET A 240 -3.94 -27.57 17.23
N PRO A 241 -3.25 -27.98 16.15
CA PRO A 241 -3.91 -28.46 14.95
C PRO A 241 -4.89 -29.57 15.25
N THR A 242 -6.17 -29.28 14.99
CA THR A 242 -7.31 -30.13 15.35
C THR A 242 -8.14 -30.46 14.11
N VAL A 243 -8.42 -31.73 13.92
CA VAL A 243 -9.25 -32.28 12.84
C VAL A 243 -10.69 -32.40 13.34
N ILE A 244 -11.63 -31.87 12.57
CA ILE A 244 -13.05 -32.05 12.88
C ILE A 244 -13.52 -33.38 12.31
N THR A 245 -14.15 -34.18 13.18
CA THR A 245 -14.53 -35.55 12.87
C THR A 245 -16.07 -35.73 12.91
N LYS A 246 -16.53 -36.75 12.22
CA LYS A 246 -17.89 -37.28 12.37
C LYS A 246 -17.82 -38.79 12.57
N ALA A 247 -18.35 -39.28 13.65
CA ALA A 247 -18.25 -40.70 14.04
C ALA A 247 -16.77 -41.20 14.08
N GLY A 248 -15.85 -40.36 14.55
CA GLY A 248 -14.42 -40.67 14.68
C GLY A 248 -13.58 -40.49 13.42
N GLU A 249 -14.19 -40.32 12.24
CA GLU A 249 -13.47 -40.10 10.97
C GLU A 249 -13.41 -38.63 10.59
N PRO A 250 -12.28 -38.16 10.00
CA PRO A 250 -12.17 -36.79 9.50
C PRO A 250 -13.30 -36.42 8.55
N ILE A 251 -13.94 -35.25 8.74
CA ILE A 251 -14.99 -34.76 7.84
C ILE A 251 -14.47 -34.64 6.40
N ALA A 252 -13.23 -34.13 6.26
CA ALA A 252 -12.52 -34.07 4.98
C ALA A 252 -11.01 -33.99 5.19
N LYS A 253 -10.29 -34.42 4.16
CA LYS A 253 -8.85 -34.24 3.96
C LYS A 253 -8.63 -33.71 2.56
N ILE A 254 -7.51 -32.99 2.38
CA ILE A 254 -7.05 -32.59 1.05
C ILE A 254 -6.44 -33.81 0.36
N GLU A 255 -6.96 -34.19 -0.80
CA GLU A 255 -6.60 -35.40 -1.54
C GLU A 255 -6.31 -35.09 -3.02
N ASP A 256 -5.81 -36.07 -3.75
CA ASP A 256 -5.55 -35.94 -5.18
C ASP A 256 -6.80 -35.49 -5.96
N GLY A 257 -6.62 -34.57 -6.88
CA GLY A 257 -7.67 -34.02 -7.73
C GLY A 257 -8.50 -32.91 -7.07
N ASP A 258 -8.29 -32.62 -5.79
CA ASP A 258 -8.95 -31.52 -5.09
C ASP A 258 -8.43 -30.15 -5.53
N ALA A 259 -9.15 -29.10 -5.15
CA ALA A 259 -8.68 -27.73 -5.29
C ALA A 259 -8.54 -27.06 -3.90
N VAL A 260 -7.51 -26.24 -3.76
CA VAL A 260 -7.22 -25.46 -2.55
C VAL A 260 -7.17 -23.98 -2.91
N ILE A 261 -7.87 -23.15 -2.17
CA ILE A 261 -7.76 -21.68 -2.24
C ILE A 261 -7.25 -21.19 -0.90
N PHE A 262 -6.00 -20.66 -0.89
CA PHE A 262 -5.42 -20.05 0.29
C PHE A 262 -5.71 -18.55 0.23
N PHE A 263 -6.60 -18.06 1.08
CA PHE A 263 -7.17 -16.71 0.97
C PHE A 263 -6.42 -15.63 1.77
N ASN A 264 -5.27 -15.93 2.34
CA ASN A 264 -4.38 -14.89 2.87
C ASN A 264 -3.84 -14.03 1.71
N TYR A 265 -3.83 -12.70 1.90
CA TYR A 265 -3.28 -11.77 0.91
C TYR A 265 -1.89 -11.23 1.26
N ARG A 266 -1.42 -11.43 2.49
CA ARG A 266 -0.04 -11.14 2.91
C ARG A 266 0.82 -12.42 2.85
N PRO A 267 1.92 -12.40 2.07
CA PRO A 267 2.61 -13.64 1.68
C PRO A 267 3.55 -14.21 2.73
N ASP A 268 4.15 -13.40 3.60
CA ASP A 268 5.31 -13.75 4.43
C ASP A 268 5.09 -15.00 5.30
N ARG A 269 3.92 -15.14 5.91
CA ARG A 269 3.58 -16.27 6.79
C ARG A 269 2.83 -17.41 6.10
N ALA A 270 2.40 -17.23 4.84
CA ALA A 270 1.70 -18.28 4.10
C ALA A 270 2.65 -19.15 3.26
N ARG A 271 3.89 -18.72 3.05
CA ARG A 271 4.88 -19.38 2.17
C ARG A 271 5.20 -20.80 2.58
N GLN A 272 5.49 -21.06 3.87
CA GLN A 272 5.97 -22.38 4.31
C GLN A 272 4.90 -23.45 4.09
N LEU A 273 3.67 -23.20 4.52
CA LEU A 273 2.57 -24.13 4.34
C LEU A 273 2.27 -24.34 2.84
N THR A 274 2.29 -23.27 2.03
CA THR A 274 2.14 -23.39 0.58
C THR A 274 3.22 -24.27 -0.04
N LYS A 275 4.50 -24.05 0.29
CA LYS A 275 5.61 -24.88 -0.20
C LYS A 275 5.42 -26.36 0.14
N ALA A 276 4.90 -26.66 1.32
CA ALA A 276 4.61 -28.03 1.73
C ALA A 276 3.55 -28.69 0.83
N PHE A 277 2.59 -27.95 0.30
CA PHE A 277 1.57 -28.48 -0.63
C PHE A 277 2.07 -28.56 -2.08
N VAL A 278 2.73 -27.50 -2.58
CA VAL A 278 2.90 -27.33 -4.02
C VAL A 278 4.26 -27.76 -4.57
N LEU A 279 5.32 -27.87 -3.76
CA LEU A 279 6.64 -28.25 -4.25
C LEU A 279 6.78 -29.78 -4.39
N PRO A 280 6.99 -30.33 -5.61
CA PRO A 280 7.22 -31.77 -5.77
C PRO A 280 8.40 -32.29 -4.96
N GLY A 281 9.55 -31.58 -4.99
CA GLY A 281 10.79 -31.93 -4.26
C GLY A 281 10.88 -31.38 -2.84
N PHE A 282 9.77 -31.26 -2.11
CA PHE A 282 9.78 -30.76 -0.74
C PHE A 282 10.32 -31.81 0.23
N GLU A 283 11.38 -31.48 1.01
CA GLU A 283 12.10 -32.41 1.89
C GLU A 283 12.16 -31.96 3.36
N LYS A 284 11.49 -30.86 3.74
CA LYS A 284 11.60 -30.31 5.10
C LYS A 284 10.93 -31.16 6.18
N PHE A 285 9.93 -31.98 5.78
CA PHE A 285 9.34 -33.04 6.61
C PHE A 285 8.69 -34.11 5.71
N LYS A 286 8.37 -35.27 6.27
CA LYS A 286 7.75 -36.39 5.52
C LYS A 286 6.27 -36.11 5.27
N ARG A 287 5.89 -35.75 4.04
CA ARG A 287 4.49 -35.51 3.64
C ARG A 287 3.68 -36.77 3.40
N GLY A 288 4.34 -37.91 3.21
CA GLY A 288 3.74 -39.07 2.57
C GLY A 288 3.75 -38.92 1.04
N GLN A 289 2.57 -38.95 0.42
CA GLN A 289 2.43 -38.79 -1.03
C GLN A 289 2.39 -37.30 -1.44
N TYR A 290 2.96 -36.96 -2.61
CA TYR A 290 2.71 -35.67 -3.25
C TYR A 290 1.30 -35.64 -3.80
N LEU A 291 0.55 -34.59 -3.50
CA LEU A 291 -0.82 -34.41 -3.92
C LEU A 291 -0.89 -33.61 -5.22
N ASN A 292 -1.50 -34.16 -6.25
CA ASN A 292 -1.80 -33.47 -7.50
C ASN A 292 -3.09 -32.66 -7.36
N ILE A 293 -2.99 -31.46 -6.82
CA ILE A 293 -4.11 -30.57 -6.50
C ILE A 293 -4.04 -29.28 -7.34
N PHE A 294 -5.17 -28.64 -7.57
CA PHE A 294 -5.19 -27.27 -8.05
C PHE A 294 -5.00 -26.34 -6.84
N PHE A 295 -3.87 -25.66 -6.76
CA PHE A 295 -3.58 -24.77 -5.66
C PHE A 295 -3.63 -23.32 -6.12
N ALA A 296 -4.46 -22.50 -5.49
CA ALA A 296 -4.57 -21.07 -5.75
C ALA A 296 -4.30 -20.26 -4.47
N THR A 297 -3.63 -19.13 -4.63
CA THR A 297 -3.38 -18.17 -3.55
C THR A 297 -3.96 -16.82 -3.91
N PHE A 298 -4.40 -16.05 -2.92
CA PHE A 298 -4.94 -14.72 -3.20
C PHE A 298 -3.90 -13.80 -3.84
N THR A 299 -2.67 -13.84 -3.37
CA THR A 299 -1.56 -13.04 -3.92
C THR A 299 -0.36 -13.91 -4.25
N GLU A 300 0.64 -13.38 -4.92
CA GLU A 300 1.89 -14.09 -5.18
C GLU A 300 2.69 -14.23 -3.87
N TYR A 301 2.78 -15.44 -3.34
CA TYR A 301 3.52 -15.67 -2.09
C TYR A 301 5.03 -15.77 -2.31
N GLU A 302 5.45 -16.31 -3.42
CA GLU A 302 6.85 -16.35 -3.86
C GLU A 302 6.91 -16.61 -5.37
N LYS A 303 7.86 -15.98 -6.05
CA LYS A 303 8.05 -16.15 -7.50
C LYS A 303 8.35 -17.62 -7.83
N ASN A 304 7.83 -18.07 -8.95
CA ASN A 304 8.06 -19.42 -9.51
C ASN A 304 7.52 -20.60 -8.68
N LEU A 305 6.70 -20.38 -7.65
CA LEU A 305 5.95 -21.48 -7.05
C LEU A 305 4.86 -21.96 -8.02
N PRO A 306 4.62 -23.28 -8.13
CA PRO A 306 3.60 -23.86 -9.03
C PRO A 306 2.19 -23.70 -8.46
N MET A 307 1.68 -22.47 -8.45
CA MET A 307 0.35 -22.12 -7.95
C MET A 307 -0.33 -21.12 -8.88
N ALA A 308 -1.65 -21.09 -8.86
CA ALA A 308 -2.42 -20.04 -9.52
C ALA A 308 -2.58 -18.83 -8.59
N ILE A 309 -2.58 -17.61 -9.12
CA ILE A 309 -2.66 -16.39 -8.33
C ILE A 309 -3.97 -15.66 -8.67
N VAL A 310 -4.83 -15.45 -7.66
CA VAL A 310 -6.14 -14.80 -7.82
C VAL A 310 -5.99 -13.31 -8.12
N PHE A 311 -5.11 -12.63 -7.39
CA PHE A 311 -4.74 -11.22 -7.55
C PHE A 311 -3.24 -11.10 -7.82
N PRO A 312 -2.79 -11.29 -9.06
CA PRO A 312 -1.37 -11.20 -9.39
C PRO A 312 -0.85 -9.77 -9.17
N PRO A 313 0.48 -9.60 -8.97
CA PRO A 313 1.11 -8.29 -8.94
C PRO A 313 0.75 -7.49 -10.20
N GLU A 314 0.44 -6.22 -10.02
CA GLU A 314 0.14 -5.34 -11.15
C GLU A 314 1.43 -4.85 -11.81
N VAL A 315 1.46 -4.90 -13.13
CA VAL A 315 2.53 -4.29 -13.93
C VAL A 315 2.02 -2.94 -14.42
N PHE A 316 2.57 -1.89 -13.87
CA PHE A 316 2.15 -0.54 -14.22
C PHE A 316 2.83 -0.07 -15.49
N LYS A 317 2.04 0.49 -16.39
CA LYS A 317 2.46 1.11 -17.66
C LYS A 317 1.99 2.55 -17.70
N ASN A 318 2.57 3.32 -18.59
CA ASN A 318 2.18 4.70 -18.83
C ASN A 318 2.35 5.59 -17.59
N THR A 319 3.49 5.43 -16.88
CA THR A 319 3.89 6.36 -15.82
C THR A 319 4.18 7.74 -16.39
N LEU A 320 4.21 8.78 -15.56
CA LEU A 320 4.60 10.13 -15.99
C LEU A 320 5.97 10.09 -16.70
N GLY A 321 6.96 9.38 -16.13
CA GLY A 321 8.29 9.23 -16.74
C GLY A 321 8.27 8.62 -18.13
N GLU A 322 7.44 7.59 -18.36
CA GLU A 322 7.29 6.97 -19.69
C GLU A 322 6.59 7.90 -20.69
N VAL A 323 5.59 8.68 -20.25
CA VAL A 323 4.90 9.63 -21.11
C VAL A 323 5.87 10.73 -21.57
N LEU A 324 6.65 11.29 -20.64
CA LEU A 324 7.70 12.27 -20.92
C LEU A 324 8.75 11.71 -21.89
N SER A 325 9.21 10.50 -21.64
CA SER A 325 10.19 9.79 -22.48
C SER A 325 9.67 9.61 -23.92
N ARG A 326 8.43 9.13 -24.09
CA ARG A 326 7.82 8.99 -25.44
C ARG A 326 7.66 10.31 -26.18
N ALA A 327 7.53 11.41 -25.44
CA ALA A 327 7.51 12.75 -26.02
C ALA A 327 8.91 13.31 -26.33
N GLY A 328 9.98 12.52 -26.12
CA GLY A 328 11.38 12.91 -26.34
C GLY A 328 11.91 13.92 -25.33
N LEU A 329 11.26 14.04 -24.16
CA LEU A 329 11.61 15.01 -23.13
C LEU A 329 12.65 14.45 -22.17
N LYS A 330 13.57 15.33 -21.74
CA LYS A 330 14.58 15.01 -20.73
C LYS A 330 14.06 15.26 -19.32
N GLN A 331 14.34 14.35 -18.41
CA GLN A 331 13.86 14.42 -17.03
C GLN A 331 14.95 14.08 -16.02
N LEU A 332 14.95 14.80 -14.91
CA LEU A 332 15.84 14.59 -13.78
C LEU A 332 15.06 14.12 -12.55
N ARG A 333 15.57 13.13 -11.85
CA ARG A 333 15.13 12.68 -10.52
C ARG A 333 16.25 12.96 -9.53
N ILE A 334 15.96 13.61 -8.41
CA ILE A 334 16.97 13.90 -7.39
C ILE A 334 16.39 13.78 -5.99
N ALA A 335 17.08 13.04 -5.15
CA ALA A 335 16.81 12.92 -3.71
C ALA A 335 18.07 12.46 -2.97
N GLU A 336 18.05 12.57 -1.66
CA GLU A 336 19.06 11.92 -0.82
C GLU A 336 18.74 10.43 -0.58
N THR A 337 19.73 9.69 -0.05
CA THR A 337 19.71 8.21 0.08
C THR A 337 18.39 7.67 0.61
N GLU A 338 17.82 8.26 1.67
CA GLU A 338 16.60 7.81 2.32
C GLU A 338 15.37 7.84 1.39
N LYS A 339 15.34 8.76 0.43
CA LYS A 339 14.19 8.99 -0.44
C LYS A 339 14.50 8.76 -1.93
N TYR A 340 15.69 8.25 -2.26
CA TYR A 340 16.08 8.00 -3.65
C TYR A 340 15.20 6.95 -4.34
N ALA A 341 14.89 5.85 -3.65
CA ALA A 341 14.00 4.82 -4.19
C ALA A 341 12.58 5.37 -4.47
N HIS A 342 12.12 6.35 -3.69
CA HIS A 342 10.80 6.94 -3.84
C HIS A 342 10.68 7.75 -5.14
N VAL A 343 11.65 8.59 -5.46
CA VAL A 343 11.66 9.39 -6.72
C VAL A 343 12.06 8.57 -7.96
N THR A 344 12.59 7.36 -7.79
CA THR A 344 13.03 6.47 -8.88
C THR A 344 12.11 5.26 -9.00
N TYR A 345 12.35 4.21 -8.22
CA TYR A 345 11.65 2.93 -8.28
C TYR A 345 10.12 3.08 -8.11
N PHE A 346 9.67 3.69 -7.01
CA PHE A 346 8.23 3.83 -6.73
C PHE A 346 7.54 4.79 -7.70
N PHE A 347 8.13 5.94 -7.97
CA PHE A 347 7.57 6.90 -8.94
C PHE A 347 7.48 6.30 -10.36
N ASN A 348 8.36 5.36 -10.70
CA ASN A 348 8.34 4.62 -11.96
C ASN A 348 7.46 3.34 -11.91
N GLY A 349 6.58 3.22 -10.92
CA GLY A 349 5.62 2.11 -10.82
C GLY A 349 6.27 0.78 -10.43
N GLY A 350 7.27 0.79 -9.54
CA GLY A 350 7.95 -0.41 -9.06
C GLY A 350 8.96 -1.00 -10.06
N ARG A 351 9.56 -0.15 -10.91
CA ARG A 351 10.54 -0.58 -11.91
C ARG A 351 11.90 0.08 -11.71
N GLU A 352 12.94 -0.75 -11.73
CA GLU A 352 14.35 -0.30 -11.65
C GLU A 352 14.84 0.35 -12.96
N THR A 353 14.20 0.02 -14.09
CA THR A 353 14.64 0.49 -15.41
C THR A 353 14.31 1.96 -15.60
N LYS A 354 15.32 2.76 -15.90
CA LYS A 354 15.16 4.17 -16.27
C LYS A 354 14.43 4.31 -17.61
N SER A 355 13.58 5.34 -17.71
CA SER A 355 12.98 5.74 -18.98
C SER A 355 14.03 6.43 -19.86
N LEU A 356 13.87 6.38 -21.18
CA LEU A 356 14.78 7.10 -22.08
C LEU A 356 14.73 8.60 -21.78
N GLY A 357 15.91 9.23 -21.64
CA GLY A 357 16.02 10.65 -21.26
C GLY A 357 15.86 10.92 -19.76
N GLU A 358 15.78 9.88 -18.92
CA GLU A 358 15.73 9.99 -17.47
C GLU A 358 17.15 9.92 -16.86
N GLU A 359 17.53 10.96 -16.16
CA GLU A 359 18.71 11.02 -15.32
C GLU A 359 18.32 10.99 -13.85
N GLN A 360 19.16 10.37 -13.04
CA GLN A 360 18.94 10.17 -11.61
C GLN A 360 20.19 10.57 -10.84
N ILE A 361 20.03 11.50 -9.91
CA ILE A 361 21.10 11.97 -9.01
C ILE A 361 20.77 11.50 -7.58
N LEU A 362 21.67 10.71 -7.02
CA LEU A 362 21.66 10.32 -5.63
C LEU A 362 22.61 11.23 -4.85
N VAL A 363 22.08 11.92 -3.85
CA VAL A 363 22.87 12.67 -2.86
C VAL A 363 22.96 11.82 -1.59
N SER A 364 24.15 11.65 -1.03
CA SER A 364 24.31 10.84 0.19
C SER A 364 23.63 11.51 1.38
N SER A 365 22.80 10.78 2.12
CA SER A 365 22.31 11.25 3.41
C SER A 365 23.45 11.33 4.44
N PRO A 366 23.39 12.22 5.43
CA PRO A 366 24.45 12.34 6.42
C PRO A 366 24.55 11.07 7.28
N ALA A 367 25.78 10.62 7.54
CA ALA A 367 26.07 9.46 8.37
C ALA A 367 25.97 9.82 9.87
N VAL A 368 24.74 9.95 10.38
CA VAL A 368 24.42 10.25 11.78
C VAL A 368 23.56 9.15 12.38
N SER A 369 23.60 8.98 13.70
CA SER A 369 22.77 7.97 14.39
C SER A 369 21.29 8.32 14.42
N SER A 370 20.95 9.60 14.29
CA SER A 370 19.59 10.11 14.20
C SER A 370 19.60 11.45 13.48
N TYR A 371 18.62 11.72 12.61
CA TYR A 371 18.58 12.91 11.76
C TYR A 371 18.23 14.20 12.51
N ASP A 372 17.73 14.15 13.72
CA ASP A 372 17.55 15.32 14.58
C ASP A 372 18.89 15.97 15.00
N LEU A 373 20.00 15.24 14.93
CA LEU A 373 21.35 15.77 15.15
C LEU A 373 21.84 16.63 13.97
N LYS A 374 21.25 16.46 12.77
CA LYS A 374 21.58 17.19 11.56
C LYS A 374 20.32 17.48 10.73
N PRO A 375 19.43 18.38 11.20
CA PRO A 375 18.13 18.63 10.57
C PRO A 375 18.17 19.12 9.12
N GLU A 376 19.30 19.76 8.70
CA GLU A 376 19.52 20.15 7.30
C GLU A 376 19.66 18.95 6.36
N MET A 377 20.02 17.78 6.89
CA MET A 377 20.26 16.57 6.12
C MET A 377 21.12 16.90 4.87
N SER A 378 20.64 16.59 3.66
CA SER A 378 21.32 16.92 2.42
C SER A 378 20.56 17.93 1.54
N ALA A 379 19.58 18.64 2.11
CA ALA A 379 18.72 19.56 1.36
C ALA A 379 19.49 20.68 0.64
N LEU A 380 20.56 21.20 1.26
CA LEU A 380 21.37 22.25 0.66
C LEU A 380 22.13 21.75 -0.57
N GLU A 381 22.70 20.54 -0.51
CA GLU A 381 23.42 19.93 -1.63
C GLU A 381 22.45 19.58 -2.78
N ILE A 382 21.27 19.03 -2.47
CA ILE A 382 20.20 18.82 -3.45
C ILE A 382 19.87 20.14 -4.16
N THR A 383 19.70 21.22 -3.39
CA THR A 383 19.37 22.55 -3.93
C THR A 383 20.44 23.04 -4.89
N ASP A 384 21.71 22.88 -4.55
CA ASP A 384 22.83 23.32 -5.39
C ASP A 384 22.95 22.49 -6.68
N GLN A 385 22.67 21.17 -6.62
CA GLN A 385 22.64 20.32 -7.81
C GLN A 385 21.45 20.67 -8.74
N VAL A 386 20.28 20.92 -8.16
CA VAL A 386 19.09 21.36 -8.91
C VAL A 386 19.33 22.72 -9.56
N PHE A 387 19.96 23.66 -8.84
CA PHE A 387 20.30 24.98 -9.38
C PHE A 387 21.21 24.86 -10.62
N LYS A 388 22.25 24.04 -10.56
CA LYS A 388 23.14 23.76 -11.69
C LYS A 388 22.35 23.13 -12.86
N ALA A 389 21.45 22.19 -12.59
CA ALA A 389 20.62 21.56 -13.62
C ALA A 389 19.69 22.57 -14.33
N ILE A 390 19.13 23.52 -13.59
CA ILE A 390 18.30 24.61 -14.14
C ILE A 390 19.15 25.57 -14.97
N GLU A 391 20.37 25.95 -14.51
CA GLU A 391 21.26 26.81 -15.24
C GLU A 391 21.70 26.23 -16.59
N GLN A 392 21.95 24.94 -16.64
CA GLN A 392 22.36 24.23 -17.87
C GLN A 392 21.23 24.05 -18.88
N ASP A 393 19.98 24.37 -18.54
CA ASP A 393 18.77 24.21 -19.38
C ASP A 393 18.63 22.80 -20.00
N GLY A 394 19.13 21.78 -19.27
CA GLY A 394 19.25 20.42 -19.77
C GLY A 394 17.96 19.60 -19.70
N TYR A 395 16.99 20.00 -18.86
CA TYR A 395 15.84 19.18 -18.55
C TYR A 395 14.51 19.90 -18.80
N ASP A 396 13.53 19.13 -19.26
CA ASP A 396 12.16 19.59 -19.43
C ASP A 396 11.33 19.38 -18.16
N PHE A 397 11.65 18.32 -17.39
CA PHE A 397 11.01 17.99 -16.13
C PHE A 397 12.04 17.65 -15.06
N ILE A 398 11.83 18.16 -13.83
CA ILE A 398 12.69 17.86 -12.67
C ILE A 398 11.78 17.43 -11.50
N LEU A 399 12.04 16.25 -10.92
CA LEU A 399 11.43 15.79 -9.67
C LEU A 399 12.46 15.87 -8.55
N ILE A 400 12.07 16.52 -7.46
CA ILE A 400 12.88 16.72 -6.26
C ILE A 400 12.12 16.19 -5.06
N ASN A 401 12.79 15.44 -4.18
CA ASN A 401 12.28 15.12 -2.86
C ASN A 401 13.19 15.72 -1.79
N PHE A 402 12.59 16.43 -0.84
CA PHE A 402 13.24 16.88 0.40
C PHE A 402 12.79 15.99 1.55
N ALA A 403 13.67 15.14 2.04
CA ALA A 403 13.42 14.13 3.07
C ALA A 403 13.22 14.68 4.48
N ASN A 404 13.61 15.94 4.71
CA ASN A 404 13.85 16.51 6.03
C ASN A 404 12.65 16.43 6.98
N SER A 405 11.46 16.84 6.54
CA SER A 405 10.27 16.94 7.41
C SER A 405 9.86 15.57 7.94
N ASP A 406 9.97 14.54 7.09
CA ASP A 406 9.65 13.16 7.44
C ASP A 406 10.73 12.52 8.31
N MET A 407 11.98 12.50 7.82
CA MET A 407 13.07 11.79 8.49
C MET A 407 13.42 12.39 9.86
N VAL A 408 13.38 13.72 9.99
CA VAL A 408 13.56 14.36 11.29
C VAL A 408 12.31 14.22 12.16
N GLY A 409 11.11 14.22 11.56
CA GLY A 409 9.83 13.97 12.24
C GLY A 409 9.82 12.62 12.97
N HIS A 410 10.32 11.58 12.36
CA HIS A 410 10.45 10.25 12.96
C HIS A 410 11.30 10.19 14.24
N SER A 411 12.14 11.20 14.49
CA SER A 411 12.85 11.32 15.77
C SER A 411 11.94 11.72 16.93
N GLY A 412 10.81 12.38 16.64
CA GLY A 412 9.93 12.98 17.63
C GLY A 412 10.48 14.25 18.26
N ASN A 413 11.60 14.78 17.75
CA ASN A 413 12.25 16.01 18.25
C ASN A 413 11.64 17.25 17.59
N LEU A 414 10.65 17.86 18.23
CA LEU A 414 9.92 19.02 17.69
C LEU A 414 10.86 20.17 17.28
N SER A 415 11.84 20.50 18.12
CA SER A 415 12.77 21.62 17.83
C SER A 415 13.66 21.36 16.61
N ALA A 416 14.09 20.10 16.43
CA ALA A 416 14.85 19.70 15.26
C ALA A 416 13.99 19.69 13.99
N THR A 417 12.73 19.21 14.10
CA THR A 417 11.80 19.20 12.98
C THR A 417 11.42 20.62 12.54
N ILE A 418 11.24 21.57 13.46
CA ILE A 418 11.05 22.98 13.12
C ILE A 418 12.24 23.50 12.29
N LYS A 419 13.49 23.24 12.71
CA LYS A 419 14.69 23.62 11.95
C LYS A 419 14.73 22.97 10.57
N ALA A 420 14.38 21.69 10.46
CA ALA A 420 14.30 20.95 9.20
C ALA A 420 13.33 21.64 8.22
N VAL A 421 12.13 21.96 8.69
CA VAL A 421 11.10 22.68 7.93
C VAL A 421 11.59 24.06 7.46
N GLU A 422 12.25 24.83 8.31
CA GLU A 422 12.82 26.15 7.97
C GLU A 422 13.94 26.08 6.91
N ILE A 423 14.75 25.03 6.94
CA ILE A 423 15.79 24.80 5.94
C ILE A 423 15.17 24.47 4.58
N VAL A 424 14.16 23.60 4.57
CA VAL A 424 13.44 23.26 3.35
C VAL A 424 12.77 24.49 2.74
N ASP A 425 12.14 25.37 3.54
CA ASP A 425 11.57 26.64 3.05
C ASP A 425 12.61 27.51 2.33
N LYS A 426 13.82 27.62 2.87
CA LYS A 426 14.92 28.35 2.23
C LYS A 426 15.35 27.72 0.91
N CYS A 427 15.42 26.38 0.86
CA CYS A 427 15.77 25.62 -0.35
C CYS A 427 14.71 25.81 -1.43
N VAL A 428 13.44 25.67 -1.08
CA VAL A 428 12.30 25.94 -1.96
C VAL A 428 12.35 27.35 -2.51
N GLY A 429 12.61 28.35 -1.66
CA GLY A 429 12.73 29.75 -2.06
C GLY A 429 13.81 30.00 -3.12
N LYS A 430 14.97 29.32 -3.03
CA LYS A 430 16.04 29.40 -4.03
C LYS A 430 15.63 28.77 -5.37
N ILE A 431 15.03 27.58 -5.33
CA ILE A 431 14.61 26.83 -6.52
C ILE A 431 13.52 27.58 -7.26
N VAL A 432 12.48 28.05 -6.55
CA VAL A 432 11.38 28.81 -7.16
C VAL A 432 11.89 30.03 -7.91
N LYS A 433 12.78 30.82 -7.31
CA LYS A 433 13.40 31.99 -7.97
C LYS A 433 14.13 31.61 -9.26
N ALA A 434 14.92 30.52 -9.23
CA ALA A 434 15.68 30.07 -10.40
C ALA A 434 14.77 29.60 -11.53
N VAL A 435 13.71 28.84 -11.23
CA VAL A 435 12.75 28.33 -12.22
C VAL A 435 11.95 29.47 -12.85
N LEU A 436 11.42 30.40 -12.04
CA LEU A 436 10.67 31.56 -12.54
C LEU A 436 11.51 32.47 -13.43
N ALA A 437 12.80 32.64 -13.10
CA ALA A 437 13.74 33.41 -13.94
C ALA A 437 13.95 32.80 -15.34
N ARG A 438 13.68 31.49 -15.51
CA ARG A 438 13.72 30.79 -16.79
C ARG A 438 12.38 30.69 -17.49
N GLY A 439 11.32 31.28 -16.92
CA GLY A 439 9.94 31.12 -17.43
C GLY A 439 9.36 29.72 -17.23
N GLY A 440 9.96 28.95 -16.31
CA GLY A 440 9.49 27.63 -15.92
C GLY A 440 8.27 27.68 -14.99
N LEU A 441 7.81 26.48 -14.59
CA LEU A 441 6.67 26.30 -13.70
C LEU A 441 6.99 25.25 -12.63
N LEU A 442 6.48 25.46 -11.42
CA LEU A 442 6.65 24.52 -10.33
C LEU A 442 5.32 24.04 -9.79
N PHE A 443 5.35 22.78 -9.34
CA PHE A 443 4.39 22.19 -8.43
C PHE A 443 5.09 21.86 -7.13
N ILE A 444 4.47 22.22 -6.01
CA ILE A 444 4.95 21.86 -4.68
C ILE A 444 3.86 21.05 -4.00
N THR A 445 4.19 19.85 -3.54
CA THR A 445 3.28 18.96 -2.80
C THR A 445 4.05 18.17 -1.74
N ALA A 446 3.35 17.31 -1.03
CA ALA A 446 3.94 16.26 -0.21
C ALA A 446 3.33 14.91 -0.60
N ASP A 447 3.90 13.84 -0.13
CA ASP A 447 3.46 12.47 -0.38
C ASP A 447 2.60 11.90 0.75
N HIS A 448 2.79 12.40 1.98
CA HIS A 448 1.99 12.14 3.19
C HIS A 448 2.31 13.19 4.26
N GLY A 449 1.64 13.11 5.41
CA GLY A 449 1.91 13.93 6.58
C GLY A 449 2.76 13.20 7.64
N ASN A 450 3.51 13.97 8.42
CA ASN A 450 4.30 13.56 9.59
C ASN A 450 4.60 14.77 10.48
N ALA A 451 5.33 15.78 9.98
CA ALA A 451 5.87 16.90 10.75
C ALA A 451 4.81 17.81 11.40
N GLU A 452 3.58 17.78 10.93
CA GLU A 452 2.46 18.52 11.52
C GLU A 452 1.82 17.80 12.71
N GLY A 453 2.26 16.57 13.04
CA GLY A 453 1.59 15.66 13.97
C GLY A 453 2.47 15.05 15.07
N LEU A 454 3.55 15.70 15.51
CA LEU A 454 4.58 15.12 16.40
C LEU A 454 4.14 14.91 17.87
N PHE A 455 2.93 15.28 18.24
CA PHE A 455 2.42 15.10 19.59
C PHE A 455 0.95 14.69 19.57
N ASN A 456 0.64 13.55 20.18
CA ASN A 456 -0.72 13.06 20.28
C ASN A 456 -1.44 13.71 21.47
N MET A 457 -2.41 14.56 21.19
CA MET A 457 -3.18 15.32 22.21
C MET A 457 -4.04 14.43 23.11
N GLN A 458 -4.41 13.23 22.65
CA GLN A 458 -5.26 12.31 23.44
C GLN A 458 -4.44 11.51 24.45
N THR A 459 -3.25 11.06 24.04
CA THR A 459 -2.38 10.22 24.89
C THR A 459 -1.35 11.03 25.68
N GLY A 460 -1.09 12.28 25.28
CA GLY A 460 -0.02 13.12 25.83
C GLY A 460 1.38 12.66 25.47
N MET A 461 1.52 11.76 24.49
CA MET A 461 2.80 11.18 24.08
C MET A 461 3.31 11.78 22.77
N ILE A 462 4.64 11.71 22.59
CA ILE A 462 5.28 12.01 21.29
C ILE A 462 4.79 11.00 20.26
N ASP A 463 4.37 11.48 19.11
CA ASP A 463 4.02 10.68 17.95
C ASP A 463 5.19 10.74 16.95
N LYS A 464 5.57 9.60 16.40
CA LYS A 464 6.66 9.46 15.43
C LYS A 464 6.19 8.84 14.12
N GLU A 465 4.91 8.55 14.06
CA GLU A 465 4.30 7.88 12.92
C GLU A 465 3.80 8.89 11.89
N HIS A 466 3.55 8.40 10.70
CA HIS A 466 2.89 9.21 9.68
C HIS A 466 1.46 9.53 10.10
N SER A 467 0.95 10.65 9.62
CA SER A 467 -0.42 11.09 9.86
C SER A 467 -1.37 10.74 8.71
N ALA A 468 -2.66 10.73 9.00
CA ALA A 468 -3.70 10.64 7.97
C ALA A 468 -4.10 12.03 7.41
N ASN A 469 -3.38 13.08 7.77
CA ASN A 469 -3.67 14.44 7.33
C ASN A 469 -3.46 14.62 5.82
N PRO A 470 -4.21 15.52 5.19
CA PRO A 470 -4.00 15.88 3.79
C PRO A 470 -2.71 16.69 3.60
N VAL A 471 -2.32 16.90 2.34
CA VAL A 471 -1.07 17.58 1.97
C VAL A 471 -1.33 18.79 1.08
N PRO A 472 -0.41 19.78 1.04
CA PRO A 472 -0.55 20.95 0.17
C PRO A 472 -0.28 20.61 -1.30
N PHE A 473 -0.88 21.39 -2.22
CA PHE A 473 -0.52 21.42 -3.61
C PHE A 473 -0.55 22.85 -4.14
N LEU A 474 0.60 23.37 -4.54
CA LEU A 474 0.76 24.73 -5.07
C LEU A 474 1.17 24.68 -6.54
N ILE A 475 0.70 25.65 -7.30
CA ILE A 475 1.06 25.84 -8.72
C ILE A 475 1.69 27.20 -8.88
N ILE A 476 2.99 27.25 -9.12
CA ILE A 476 3.80 28.47 -9.15
C ILE A 476 4.36 28.69 -10.55
N GLY A 477 3.94 29.77 -11.18
CA GLY A 477 4.36 30.18 -12.52
C GLY A 477 3.83 31.57 -12.84
N GLN A 478 4.47 32.30 -13.73
CA GLN A 478 4.07 33.67 -14.05
C GLN A 478 2.60 33.78 -14.48
N GLU A 479 2.10 32.80 -15.22
CA GLU A 479 0.71 32.78 -15.69
C GLU A 479 -0.30 32.50 -14.57
N TYR A 480 0.15 32.04 -13.39
CA TYR A 480 -0.72 31.69 -12.26
C TYR A 480 -0.69 32.71 -11.12
N GLU A 481 0.18 33.71 -11.15
CA GLU A 481 0.26 34.73 -10.10
C GLU A 481 -1.04 35.53 -10.01
N GLY A 482 -1.60 35.62 -8.82
CA GLY A 482 -2.87 36.31 -8.53
C GLY A 482 -4.14 35.55 -9.00
N LYS A 483 -4.04 34.29 -9.44
CA LYS A 483 -5.19 33.49 -9.88
C LYS A 483 -5.65 32.54 -8.78
N SER A 484 -6.96 32.44 -8.57
CA SER A 484 -7.58 31.49 -7.63
C SER A 484 -7.97 30.14 -8.26
N LEU A 485 -8.00 30.02 -9.58
CA LEU A 485 -8.47 28.85 -10.35
C LEU A 485 -9.89 28.40 -9.97
N SER A 486 -10.73 29.28 -9.48
CA SER A 486 -12.08 28.98 -8.96
C SER A 486 -12.09 28.01 -7.79
N LEU A 487 -10.96 27.88 -7.07
CA LEU A 487 -10.86 27.08 -5.86
C LEU A 487 -11.45 27.84 -4.66
N PRO A 488 -11.96 27.13 -3.64
CA PRO A 488 -12.31 27.76 -2.38
C PRO A 488 -11.09 28.52 -1.82
N GLU A 489 -11.23 29.81 -1.59
CA GLU A 489 -10.15 30.57 -0.95
C GLU A 489 -9.94 30.05 0.49
N ALA A 490 -8.71 29.72 0.81
CA ALA A 490 -8.33 29.42 2.19
C ALA A 490 -8.40 30.72 2.99
N PRO A 491 -9.28 30.83 4.02
CA PRO A 491 -9.37 32.04 4.83
C PRO A 491 -7.99 32.42 5.40
N GLY A 492 -7.49 33.62 5.04
CA GLY A 492 -6.15 34.06 5.46
C GLY A 492 -4.98 33.23 4.93
N GLY A 493 -5.19 32.38 3.91
CA GLY A 493 -4.18 31.47 3.37
C GLY A 493 -3.98 30.20 4.21
N ASP A 494 -4.85 29.94 5.17
CA ASP A 494 -4.79 28.76 6.04
C ASP A 494 -5.45 27.54 5.38
N LEU A 495 -4.62 26.65 4.81
CA LEU A 495 -5.08 25.42 4.18
C LEU A 495 -5.70 24.40 5.15
N SER A 496 -5.48 24.53 6.46
CA SER A 496 -6.06 23.62 7.46
C SER A 496 -7.59 23.73 7.58
N LEU A 497 -8.14 24.83 7.07
CA LEU A 497 -9.58 25.10 7.05
C LEU A 497 -10.24 24.59 5.75
N VAL A 498 -9.48 24.01 4.83
CA VAL A 498 -9.95 23.61 3.50
C VAL A 498 -10.00 22.08 3.39
N GLN A 499 -11.14 21.56 2.92
CA GLN A 499 -11.27 20.13 2.63
C GLN A 499 -10.45 19.75 1.39
N PRO A 500 -9.96 18.51 1.26
CA PRO A 500 -9.26 18.06 0.07
C PRO A 500 -10.07 18.24 -1.21
N GLN A 501 -9.49 18.90 -2.22
CA GLN A 501 -10.09 19.14 -3.53
C GLN A 501 -9.61 18.16 -4.60
N GLY A 502 -8.56 17.38 -4.29
CA GLY A 502 -7.98 16.41 -5.19
C GLY A 502 -7.24 15.29 -4.45
N LEU A 503 -6.62 14.44 -5.23
CA LEU A 503 -5.84 13.29 -4.78
C LEU A 503 -4.40 13.41 -5.26
N LEU A 504 -3.46 12.69 -4.64
CA LEU A 504 -2.08 12.60 -5.13
C LEU A 504 -2.01 12.10 -6.58
N SER A 505 -2.92 11.23 -6.98
CA SER A 505 -3.04 10.73 -8.35
C SER A 505 -3.44 11.80 -9.40
N ASP A 506 -3.88 12.97 -8.97
CA ASP A 506 -4.25 14.07 -9.88
C ASP A 506 -3.03 14.92 -10.32
N VAL A 507 -1.88 14.75 -9.65
CA VAL A 507 -0.67 15.53 -9.89
C VAL A 507 -0.08 15.24 -11.27
N ALA A 508 0.14 13.97 -11.64
CA ALA A 508 0.69 13.62 -12.97
C ALA A 508 -0.19 14.11 -14.12
N PRO A 509 -1.53 13.90 -14.12
CA PRO A 509 -2.43 14.48 -15.12
C PRO A 509 -2.35 16.00 -15.23
N THR A 510 -2.16 16.69 -14.10
CA THR A 510 -2.02 18.16 -14.06
C THR A 510 -0.70 18.59 -14.70
N ILE A 511 0.41 17.91 -14.40
CA ILE A 511 1.71 18.15 -15.03
C ILE A 511 1.63 17.93 -16.55
N LEU A 512 1.03 16.82 -17.00
CA LEU A 512 0.87 16.53 -18.43
C LEU A 512 0.08 17.62 -19.15
N LYS A 513 -1.01 18.11 -18.53
CA LYS A 513 -1.82 19.20 -19.13
C LYS A 513 -1.02 20.49 -19.29
N VAL A 514 -0.23 20.89 -18.29
CA VAL A 514 0.65 22.07 -18.38
C VAL A 514 1.70 21.88 -19.46
N MET A 515 2.26 20.69 -19.57
CA MET A 515 3.26 20.36 -20.58
C MET A 515 2.66 20.16 -22.00
N GLY A 516 1.34 20.27 -22.16
CA GLY A 516 0.66 20.08 -23.45
C GLY A 516 0.74 18.63 -23.96
N LEU A 517 0.80 17.67 -23.05
CA LEU A 517 0.86 16.24 -23.34
C LEU A 517 -0.48 15.57 -23.07
N GLU A 518 -0.80 14.56 -23.89
CA GLU A 518 -2.03 13.79 -23.72
C GLU A 518 -1.90 12.85 -22.51
N LYS A 519 -2.94 12.82 -21.68
CA LYS A 519 -3.06 11.92 -20.54
C LYS A 519 -3.40 10.50 -21.02
N PRO A 520 -2.60 9.47 -20.67
CA PRO A 520 -2.95 8.09 -20.99
C PRO A 520 -4.26 7.65 -20.30
N PRO A 521 -5.04 6.74 -20.92
CA PRO A 521 -6.30 6.26 -20.35
C PRO A 521 -6.13 5.52 -19.02
N GLU A 522 -4.95 4.93 -18.75
CA GLU A 522 -4.64 4.27 -17.48
C GLU A 522 -4.49 5.26 -16.33
N MET A 523 -4.18 6.52 -16.59
CA MET A 523 -4.19 7.57 -15.56
C MET A 523 -5.63 7.97 -15.28
N THR A 524 -6.20 7.46 -14.18
CA THR A 524 -7.58 7.75 -13.77
C THR A 524 -7.72 9.09 -13.04
N GLY A 525 -6.63 9.67 -12.57
CA GLY A 525 -6.59 11.00 -11.99
C GLY A 525 -7.04 12.07 -13.01
N ARG A 526 -7.51 13.20 -12.50
CA ARG A 526 -7.95 14.35 -13.29
C ARG A 526 -6.94 15.50 -13.20
N SER A 527 -6.93 16.36 -14.20
CA SER A 527 -6.19 17.62 -14.06
C SER A 527 -6.91 18.55 -13.09
N LEU A 528 -6.15 19.20 -12.23
CA LEU A 528 -6.62 20.16 -11.22
C LEU A 528 -6.70 21.59 -11.74
N ILE A 529 -6.36 21.82 -13.03
CA ILE A 529 -6.38 23.14 -13.70
C ILE A 529 -7.16 23.07 -15.01
#